data_4c3e2fa887b1c1de407c97b410770296
#
_entry.id   4c3e2fa887b1c1de407c97b410770296
#
_cell.length_a   1.000
_cell.length_b   1.000
_cell.length_c   1.000
_cell.angle_alpha   90.00
_cell.angle_beta   90.00
_cell.angle_gamma   90.00
#
_symmetry.space_group_name_H-M   'P 1'
#
loop_
_entity.id
_entity.type
_entity.pdbx_description
1 polymer ?
#
loop_
_entity_poly.entity_id
_entity_poly.type
_entity_poly.pdbx_seq_one_letter_code
_entity_poly.pdbx_strand_id
1 'polypeptide(L)'
;SIAREVVSACLDQGWRIVLATNPVFPETAIKERMRWCHVDHFDWQFITTIENMHFCKPNAEYYLEIVDILGLLPEKCVMIGNDVKEDMVASKVGMKTILVEDYCINRDGEDQGDDVIIYERGLLRDVPQITGRIIGCLD
;
A
#
# COMPACT_ATOMS: atom_id res chain seq x y z
N SER A 1 -0.23 17.05 -8.24
CA SER A 1 -1.00 16.39 -7.18
C SER A 1 -0.03 15.74 -6.18
N ILE A 2 -0.43 15.69 -4.93
CA ILE A 2 0.41 15.09 -3.88
C ILE A 2 0.66 13.61 -4.19
N ALA A 3 -0.34 12.88 -4.62
CA ALA A 3 -0.19 11.48 -4.96
C ALA A 3 0.89 11.26 -6.03
N ARG A 4 0.86 12.06 -7.08
CA ARG A 4 1.85 11.99 -8.15
C ARG A 4 3.26 12.27 -7.63
N GLU A 5 3.40 13.27 -6.79
CA GLU A 5 4.70 13.63 -6.21
C GLU A 5 5.25 12.53 -5.32
N VAL A 6 4.39 11.91 -4.52
CA VAL A 6 4.77 10.81 -3.63
C VAL A 6 5.24 9.59 -4.44
N VAL A 7 4.47 9.20 -5.46
CA VAL A 7 4.83 8.04 -6.30
C VAL A 7 6.15 8.31 -7.02
N SER A 8 6.30 9.49 -7.60
CA SER A 8 7.53 9.87 -8.28
C SER A 8 8.73 9.80 -7.34
N ALA A 9 8.59 10.33 -6.14
CA ALA A 9 9.67 10.33 -5.15
C ALA A 9 10.06 8.91 -4.72
N CYS A 10 9.08 8.04 -4.52
CA CYS A 10 9.36 6.64 -4.17
C CYS A 10 10.10 5.91 -5.30
N LEU A 11 9.72 6.14 -6.54
CA LEU A 11 10.43 5.57 -7.69
C LEU A 11 11.87 6.10 -7.75
N ASP A 12 12.08 7.39 -7.51
CA ASP A 12 13.42 7.99 -7.50
C ASP A 12 14.31 7.40 -6.41
N GLN A 13 13.71 6.94 -5.31
CA GLN A 13 14.42 6.25 -4.23
C GLN A 13 14.79 4.81 -4.57
N GLY A 14 14.28 4.27 -5.66
CA GLY A 14 14.54 2.90 -6.08
C GLY A 14 13.46 1.88 -5.70
N TRP A 15 12.35 2.33 -5.14
CA TRP A 15 11.23 1.43 -4.85
C TRP A 15 10.54 0.97 -6.13
N ARG A 16 10.09 -0.28 -6.11
CA ARG A 16 9.08 -0.74 -7.07
C ARG A 16 7.71 -0.49 -6.45
N ILE A 17 6.75 -0.07 -7.25
CA ILE A 17 5.45 0.33 -6.74
C ILE A 17 4.35 -0.62 -7.19
N VAL A 18 3.42 -0.86 -6.27
CA VAL A 18 2.24 -1.70 -6.47
C VAL A 18 1.03 -0.90 -6.02
N LEU A 19 -0.03 -0.91 -6.82
CA LEU A 19 -1.30 -0.34 -6.39
C LEU A 19 -2.13 -1.45 -5.77
N ALA A 20 -2.17 -1.45 -4.43
CA ALA A 20 -2.85 -2.47 -3.63
C ALA A 20 -4.21 -1.95 -3.16
N THR A 21 -5.16 -1.91 -4.08
CA THR A 21 -6.53 -1.53 -3.78
C THR A 21 -7.37 -2.77 -3.47
N ASN A 22 -8.49 -2.60 -2.78
CA ASN A 22 -9.40 -3.71 -2.56
C ASN A 22 -9.94 -4.16 -3.93
N PRO A 23 -9.79 -5.43 -4.31
CA PRO A 23 -10.01 -5.88 -5.69
C PRO A 23 -11.49 -6.11 -6.01
N VAL A 24 -12.30 -5.08 -5.81
CA VAL A 24 -13.74 -5.13 -6.07
C VAL A 24 -14.13 -4.43 -7.37
N PHE A 25 -13.17 -3.84 -8.06
CA PHE A 25 -13.39 -3.14 -9.32
C PHE A 25 -12.56 -3.76 -10.45
N PRO A 26 -13.07 -3.69 -11.71
CA PRO A 26 -12.30 -4.16 -12.84
C PRO A 26 -11.13 -3.21 -13.16
N GLU A 27 -10.16 -3.74 -13.89
CA GLU A 27 -8.95 -2.99 -14.25
C GLU A 27 -9.27 -1.67 -14.93
N THR A 28 -10.26 -1.65 -15.82
CA THR A 28 -10.64 -0.44 -16.54
C THR A 28 -11.07 0.67 -15.59
N ALA A 29 -11.84 0.34 -14.55
CA ALA A 29 -12.29 1.32 -13.57
C ALA A 29 -11.13 1.81 -12.69
N ILE A 30 -10.23 0.92 -12.30
CA ILE A 30 -9.06 1.27 -11.51
C ILE A 30 -8.16 2.23 -12.30
N LYS A 31 -7.89 1.92 -13.56
CA LYS A 31 -7.04 2.78 -14.41
C LYS A 31 -7.65 4.16 -14.62
N GLU A 32 -8.96 4.25 -14.74
CA GLU A 32 -9.63 5.55 -14.87
C GLU A 32 -9.42 6.39 -13.62
N ARG A 33 -9.56 5.79 -12.45
CA ARG A 33 -9.33 6.50 -11.17
C ARG A 33 -7.87 6.92 -11.03
N MET A 34 -6.94 6.09 -11.49
CA MET A 34 -5.52 6.43 -11.50
C MET A 34 -5.26 7.65 -12.39
N ARG A 35 -5.95 7.74 -13.53
CA ARG A 35 -5.86 8.91 -14.41
C ARG A 35 -6.33 10.17 -13.72
N TRP A 36 -7.42 10.10 -12.99
CA TRP A 36 -7.92 11.26 -12.24
C TRP A 36 -6.91 11.75 -11.20
N CYS A 37 -6.09 10.85 -10.67
CA CYS A 37 -5.06 11.19 -9.69
C CYS A 37 -3.71 11.50 -10.35
N HIS A 38 -3.62 11.45 -11.66
CA HIS A 38 -2.40 11.67 -12.45
C HIS A 38 -1.26 10.72 -12.07
N VAL A 39 -1.60 9.46 -11.80
CA VAL A 39 -0.63 8.42 -11.44
C VAL A 39 -0.63 7.22 -12.40
N ASP A 40 -1.47 7.26 -13.45
CA ASP A 40 -1.61 6.15 -14.39
C ASP A 40 -0.38 5.93 -15.27
N HIS A 41 0.43 6.95 -15.47
CA HIS A 41 1.58 6.92 -16.36
C HIS A 41 2.85 6.32 -15.75
N PHE A 42 2.84 6.04 -14.47
CA PHE A 42 4.01 5.44 -13.80
C PHE A 42 4.12 3.94 -14.11
N ASP A 43 5.32 3.40 -13.93
CA ASP A 43 5.60 1.99 -14.17
C ASP A 43 5.17 1.16 -12.93
N TRP A 44 3.91 0.83 -12.86
CA TRP A 44 3.36 0.01 -11.79
C TRP A 44 3.76 -1.45 -11.98
N GLN A 45 4.40 -2.03 -10.97
CA GLN A 45 4.80 -3.43 -10.98
C GLN A 45 3.57 -4.35 -11.01
N PHE A 46 2.52 -3.96 -10.32
CA PHE A 46 1.27 -4.72 -10.23
C PHE A 46 0.14 -3.79 -9.79
N ILE A 47 -1.06 -4.08 -10.26
CA ILE A 47 -2.29 -3.38 -9.88
C ILE A 47 -3.32 -4.45 -9.54
N THR A 48 -3.81 -4.46 -8.30
CA THR A 48 -4.83 -5.43 -7.91
C THR A 48 -6.18 -5.06 -8.49
N THR A 49 -6.86 -6.03 -9.08
CA THR A 49 -8.17 -5.84 -9.72
C THR A 49 -9.05 -7.06 -9.43
N ILE A 50 -10.33 -6.95 -9.71
CA ILE A 50 -11.25 -8.08 -9.53
C ILE A 50 -10.86 -9.26 -10.40
N GLU A 51 -10.16 -9.02 -11.52
CA GLU A 51 -9.78 -10.07 -12.46
C GLU A 51 -8.56 -10.89 -12.01
N ASN A 52 -7.71 -10.34 -11.15
CA ASN A 52 -6.42 -10.97 -10.85
C ASN A 52 -6.20 -11.38 -9.40
N MET A 53 -7.16 -11.14 -8.50
CA MET A 53 -7.01 -11.48 -7.09
C MET A 53 -8.07 -12.50 -6.65
N HIS A 54 -7.66 -13.37 -5.73
CA HIS A 54 -8.56 -14.37 -5.12
C HIS A 54 -9.00 -13.99 -3.72
N PHE A 55 -8.31 -13.07 -3.10
CA PHE A 55 -8.60 -12.60 -1.75
C PHE A 55 -8.76 -11.09 -1.75
N CYS A 56 -9.46 -10.57 -0.75
CA CYS A 56 -9.63 -9.13 -0.58
C CYS A 56 -9.27 -8.72 0.84
N LYS A 57 -9.05 -7.42 1.02
CA LYS A 57 -8.82 -6.86 2.35
C LYS A 57 -10.07 -7.05 3.21
N PRO A 58 -9.95 -7.26 4.49
CA PRO A 58 -8.76 -7.22 5.32
C PRO A 58 -8.07 -8.58 5.54
N ASN A 59 -8.29 -9.55 4.68
CA ASN A 59 -7.66 -10.85 4.84
C ASN A 59 -6.15 -10.77 4.63
N ALA A 60 -5.39 -11.38 5.51
CA ALA A 60 -3.93 -11.42 5.38
C ALA A 60 -3.50 -12.12 4.07
N GLU A 61 -4.28 -13.10 3.61
CA GLU A 61 -4.05 -13.81 2.37
C GLU A 61 -4.01 -12.88 1.15
N TYR A 62 -4.70 -11.73 1.21
CA TYR A 62 -4.63 -10.73 0.15
C TYR A 62 -3.18 -10.27 -0.07
N TYR A 63 -2.47 -9.96 1.01
CA TYR A 63 -1.08 -9.49 0.93
C TYR A 63 -0.11 -10.61 0.58
N LEU A 64 -0.37 -11.82 1.07
CA LEU A 64 0.44 -12.99 0.70
C LEU A 64 0.31 -13.30 -0.79
N GLU A 65 -0.88 -13.16 -1.35
CA GLU A 65 -1.10 -13.38 -2.78
C GLU A 65 -0.28 -12.40 -3.63
N ILE A 66 -0.23 -11.12 -3.24
CA ILE A 66 0.55 -10.12 -3.97
C ILE A 66 2.04 -10.49 -3.99
N VAL A 67 2.61 -10.81 -2.83
CA VAL A 67 4.04 -11.11 -2.76
C VAL A 67 4.37 -12.44 -3.46
N ASP A 68 3.45 -13.39 -3.45
CA ASP A 68 3.60 -14.65 -4.16
C ASP A 68 3.63 -14.42 -5.68
N ILE A 69 2.68 -13.66 -6.19
CA ILE A 69 2.62 -13.31 -7.62
C ILE A 69 3.92 -12.62 -8.07
N LEU A 70 4.44 -11.72 -7.24
CA LEU A 70 5.61 -10.91 -7.59
C LEU A 70 6.95 -11.57 -7.21
N GLY A 71 6.91 -12.70 -6.51
CA GLY A 71 8.14 -13.37 -6.06
C GLY A 71 8.92 -12.56 -5.04
N LEU A 72 8.23 -11.86 -4.15
CA LEU A 72 8.84 -10.97 -3.15
C LEU A 72 8.76 -11.59 -1.76
N LEU A 73 9.59 -11.07 -0.85
CA LEU A 73 9.52 -11.38 0.57
C LEU A 73 8.74 -10.28 1.29
N PRO A 74 7.77 -10.62 2.16
CA PRO A 74 7.00 -9.59 2.88
C PRO A 74 7.87 -8.60 3.65
N GLU A 75 8.96 -9.04 4.25
CA GLU A 75 9.88 -8.19 5.03
C GLU A 75 10.57 -7.12 4.17
N LYS A 76 10.53 -7.28 2.87
CA LYS A 76 11.08 -6.29 1.91
C LYS A 76 10.02 -5.36 1.37
N CYS A 77 8.80 -5.48 1.85
CA CYS A 77 7.67 -4.71 1.35
C CYS A 77 7.17 -3.72 2.41
N VAL A 78 6.66 -2.60 1.93
CA VAL A 78 6.03 -1.58 2.78
C VAL A 78 4.62 -1.36 2.28
N MET A 79 3.63 -1.46 3.16
CA MET A 79 2.25 -1.13 2.86
C MET A 79 1.95 0.28 3.34
N ILE A 80 1.47 1.10 2.43
CA ILE A 80 1.10 2.49 2.72
C ILE A 80 -0.40 2.60 2.50
N GLY A 81 -1.13 2.99 3.53
CA GLY A 81 -2.58 3.11 3.43
C GLY A 81 -3.18 3.92 4.53
N ASN A 82 -4.46 4.24 4.36
CA ASN A 82 -5.21 5.09 5.29
C ASN A 82 -6.26 4.33 6.10
N ASP A 83 -6.42 3.05 5.87
CA ASP A 83 -7.44 2.24 6.54
C ASP A 83 -6.76 1.34 7.56
N VAL A 84 -7.02 1.57 8.83
CA VAL A 84 -6.37 0.83 9.91
C VAL A 84 -6.66 -0.67 9.81
N LYS A 85 -7.89 -1.03 9.48
CA LYS A 85 -8.28 -2.44 9.40
C LYS A 85 -7.82 -3.10 8.11
N GLU A 86 -8.05 -2.45 6.97
CA GLU A 86 -7.79 -3.06 5.67
C GLU A 86 -6.33 -3.02 5.26
N ASP A 87 -5.61 -1.97 5.65
CA ASP A 87 -4.24 -1.77 5.19
C ASP A 87 -3.20 -2.21 6.21
N MET A 88 -3.42 -1.92 7.48
CA MET A 88 -2.42 -2.23 8.51
C MET A 88 -2.34 -3.72 8.83
N VAL A 89 -3.32 -4.51 8.40
CA VAL A 89 -3.27 -5.97 8.52
C VAL A 89 -2.09 -6.58 7.74
N ALA A 90 -1.51 -5.85 6.81
CA ALA A 90 -0.29 -6.26 6.11
C ALA A 90 0.87 -6.53 7.08
N SER A 91 0.86 -5.91 8.26
CA SER A 91 1.86 -6.17 9.30
C SER A 91 1.84 -7.63 9.77
N LYS A 92 0.72 -8.30 9.68
CA LYS A 92 0.60 -9.70 10.11
C LYS A 92 1.40 -10.66 9.23
N VAL A 93 1.71 -10.27 8.01
CA VAL A 93 2.51 -11.11 7.11
C VAL A 93 3.97 -10.67 7.06
N GLY A 94 4.37 -9.68 7.85
CA GLY A 94 5.76 -9.24 7.95
C GLY A 94 6.10 -7.97 7.20
N MET A 95 5.12 -7.31 6.59
CA MET A 95 5.35 -6.03 5.92
C MET A 95 5.47 -4.90 6.94
N LYS A 96 6.31 -3.92 6.65
CA LYS A 96 6.25 -2.65 7.36
C LYS A 96 5.04 -1.87 6.89
N THR A 97 4.42 -1.12 7.79
CA THR A 97 3.19 -0.41 7.49
C THR A 97 3.34 1.07 7.81
N ILE A 98 2.85 1.91 6.91
CA ILE A 98 2.77 3.36 7.11
C ILE A 98 1.30 3.75 7.07
N LEU A 99 0.78 4.28 8.16
CA LEU A 99 -0.58 4.79 8.20
C LEU A 99 -0.58 6.23 7.74
N VAL A 100 -1.28 6.48 6.64
CA VAL A 100 -1.51 7.83 6.11
C VAL A 100 -2.69 8.43 6.85
N GLU A 101 -2.47 9.53 7.52
CA GLU A 101 -3.47 10.13 8.39
C GLU A 101 -4.44 11.06 7.67
N ASP A 102 -4.14 11.45 6.44
CA ASP A 102 -5.10 12.16 5.59
C ASP A 102 -6.30 11.24 5.37
N TYR A 103 -7.47 11.66 5.80
CA TYR A 103 -8.70 10.86 5.66
C TYR A 103 -8.56 9.44 6.19
N CYS A 104 -7.90 9.30 7.34
CA CYS A 104 -7.71 8.00 7.99
C CYS A 104 -9.05 7.36 8.34
N ILE A 105 -9.18 6.09 8.03
CA ILE A 105 -10.37 5.30 8.35
C ILE A 105 -10.06 4.37 9.52
N ASN A 106 -10.78 4.56 10.60
CA ASN A 106 -10.72 3.71 11.79
C ASN A 106 -12.16 3.44 12.20
N ARG A 107 -12.78 2.46 11.54
CA ARG A 107 -14.23 2.24 11.60
C ARG A 107 -14.76 1.94 12.98
N ASP A 108 -13.99 1.24 13.78
CA ASP A 108 -14.45 0.82 15.10
C ASP A 108 -14.05 1.82 16.18
N GLY A 109 -13.26 2.83 15.83
CA GLY A 109 -12.83 3.87 16.75
C GLY A 109 -12.00 3.37 17.92
N GLU A 110 -11.55 2.15 17.86
CA GLU A 110 -10.85 1.48 18.94
C GLU A 110 -9.61 0.77 18.44
N ASP A 111 -9.00 0.09 19.36
CA ASP A 111 -7.94 -0.84 19.10
C ASP A 111 -8.36 -1.83 18.03
N GLN A 112 -7.74 -1.71 16.89
CA GLN A 112 -8.06 -2.46 15.71
C GLN A 112 -7.42 -3.79 15.63
N GLY A 113 -7.08 -4.27 16.62
CA GLY A 113 -6.50 -5.52 16.64
C GLY A 113 -5.22 -5.46 17.33
N ASP A 114 -5.23 -6.17 18.29
CA ASP A 114 -4.06 -6.43 19.07
C ASP A 114 -2.93 -6.96 18.21
N ASP A 115 -3.26 -7.36 16.96
CA ASP A 115 -2.32 -8.06 16.09
C ASP A 115 -1.73 -7.19 14.99
N VAL A 116 -2.22 -5.98 14.80
CA VAL A 116 -1.68 -5.11 13.74
C VAL A 116 -0.64 -4.17 14.32
N ILE A 117 0.41 -3.93 13.54
CA ILE A 117 1.49 -3.03 13.91
C ILE A 117 1.53 -1.89 12.90
N ILE A 118 1.54 -0.67 13.40
CA ILE A 118 1.75 0.52 12.59
C ILE A 118 3.21 0.92 12.80
N TYR A 119 4.04 0.73 11.77
CA TYR A 119 5.46 1.02 11.85
C TYR A 119 5.73 2.53 11.93
N GLU A 120 5.04 3.28 11.08
CA GLU A 120 5.14 4.74 11.04
C GLU A 120 3.77 5.33 10.71
N ARG A 121 3.59 6.60 11.05
CA ARG A 121 2.41 7.36 10.64
C ARG A 121 2.81 8.75 10.18
N GLY A 122 1.99 9.34 9.34
CA GLY A 122 2.20 10.69 8.86
C GLY A 122 1.18 11.05 7.79
N LEU A 123 1.32 12.25 7.26
CA LEU A 123 0.51 12.67 6.15
C LEU A 123 1.06 12.09 4.85
N LEU A 124 0.23 12.04 3.81
CA LEU A 124 0.67 11.52 2.53
C LEU A 124 1.94 12.22 2.03
N ARG A 125 2.04 13.52 2.22
CA ARG A 125 3.20 14.31 1.80
C ARG A 125 4.48 13.92 2.56
N ASP A 126 4.36 13.27 3.71
CA ASP A 126 5.52 12.86 4.53
C ASP A 126 6.06 11.49 4.11
N VAL A 127 5.32 10.75 3.29
CA VAL A 127 5.67 9.39 2.89
C VAL A 127 7.06 9.30 2.26
N PRO A 128 7.47 10.19 1.35
CA PRO A 128 8.82 10.09 0.77
C PRO A 128 9.95 10.15 1.80
N GLN A 129 9.78 10.97 2.83
CA GLN A 129 10.77 11.05 3.90
C GLN A 129 10.83 9.74 4.70
N ILE A 130 9.67 9.17 4.99
CA ILE A 130 9.57 7.91 5.74
C ILE A 130 10.14 6.75 4.93
N THR A 131 9.76 6.63 3.66
CA THR A 131 10.24 5.54 2.79
C THR A 131 11.75 5.67 2.53
N GLY A 132 12.26 6.89 2.46
CA GLY A 132 13.68 7.12 2.30
C GLY A 132 14.50 6.60 3.47
N ARG A 133 13.97 6.71 4.69
CA ARG A 133 14.62 6.13 5.88
C ARG A 133 14.54 4.61 5.89
N ILE A 134 13.38 4.07 5.50
CA ILE A 134 13.14 2.63 5.53
C ILE A 134 14.05 1.90 4.54
N ILE A 135 14.22 2.44 3.33
CA ILE A 135 14.96 1.73 2.28
C ILE A 135 16.40 1.45 2.70
N GLY A 136 16.99 2.33 3.50
CA GLY A 136 18.34 2.11 4.03
C GLY A 136 18.42 1.00 5.06
N CYS A 137 17.29 0.56 5.59
CA CYS A 137 17.21 -0.48 6.61
C CYS A 137 16.84 -1.86 6.06
N LEU A 138 16.52 -1.97 4.77
CA LEU A 138 16.07 -3.22 4.15
C LEU A 138 17.18 -4.06 3.58
N ASP A 139 18.38 -3.56 3.52
CA ASP A 139 19.54 -4.26 2.95
C ASP A 139 20.18 -5.25 3.92
#